data_549cbb39dd42797d56a7d41874a9e4be
#
_entry.id   549cbb39dd42797d56a7d41874a9e4be
#
_cell.length_a   1.000
_cell.length_b   1.000
_cell.length_c   1.000
_cell.angle_alpha   90.00
_cell.angle_beta   90.00
_cell.angle_gamma   90.00
#
_symmetry.space_group_name_H-M   'P 1'
#
loop_
_entity.id
_entity.type
_entity.pdbx_description
1 polymer ?
#
loop_
_entity_poly.entity_id
_entity_poly.type
_entity_poly.pdbx_seq_one_letter_code
_entity_poly.pdbx_strand_id
1 'polypeptide(L)'
;MYTLKIIPRTLHFKQPAGTSRGVYHTRQVWYLLLTDTETGQYGVGECAPLPALSCDDLPDYPRLLAEICEKTAANGYIDYEGLRPYPSILFGLETAFAHLQANSLQFWDTPFSRGEQGIPINGLIWMGNFDEMYRRIEEKMKAGFRCIKVKIGAIEFERELELLAHIRRHFSAADIELRVDANGAFSPEDALRKLTQLNEFQLHSIEQPVRAGQWEVMKELCATSPFPIALDEELIGVNETERKILLLDTIRPQYIILKPSLHGGIQGSKEWITLAQERGIGYWVTSALESNIGLNAIAQWCATLQPKMPQGLGTGMLFTDNIDYPLHIEGDCLWFHPEEKIPDFPTYLQTI
;
A
#
# COMPACT_ATOMS: atom_id res chain seq x y z
N MET A 1 -14.74 -8.22 -27.92
CA MET A 1 -14.05 -6.94 -28.24
C MET A 1 -14.18 -6.01 -27.05
N TYR A 2 -13.11 -5.25 -26.71
CA TYR A 2 -13.15 -4.39 -25.51
C TYR A 2 -13.13 -2.91 -25.87
N THR A 3 -13.73 -2.10 -24.97
CA THR A 3 -13.54 -0.65 -24.91
C THR A 3 -13.02 -0.28 -23.52
N LEU A 4 -12.14 0.72 -23.44
CA LEU A 4 -11.60 1.27 -22.19
C LEU A 4 -11.88 2.77 -22.14
N LYS A 5 -12.66 3.19 -21.14
CA LYS A 5 -12.92 4.60 -20.85
C LYS A 5 -12.09 5.03 -19.62
N ILE A 6 -11.42 6.16 -19.73
CA ILE A 6 -10.63 6.76 -18.64
C ILE A 6 -11.42 7.88 -18.01
N ILE A 7 -11.59 7.84 -16.68
CA ILE A 7 -12.34 8.83 -15.90
C ILE A 7 -11.40 9.41 -14.84
N PRO A 8 -10.84 10.61 -15.06
CA PRO A 8 -10.01 11.30 -14.08
C PRO A 8 -10.86 11.80 -12.91
N ARG A 9 -10.34 11.65 -11.69
CA ARG A 9 -10.98 12.18 -10.48
C ARG A 9 -9.93 12.69 -9.49
N THR A 10 -10.28 13.76 -8.78
CA THR A 10 -9.53 14.27 -7.64
C THR A 10 -10.28 13.95 -6.36
N LEU A 11 -9.66 13.18 -5.47
CA LEU A 11 -10.17 12.88 -4.15
C LEU A 11 -9.59 13.85 -3.12
N HIS A 12 -10.33 14.16 -2.06
CA HIS A 12 -9.95 15.10 -1.02
C HIS A 12 -9.74 14.38 0.32
N PHE A 13 -8.56 14.53 0.89
CA PHE A 13 -8.28 13.96 2.21
C PHE A 13 -9.11 14.64 3.31
N LYS A 14 -9.65 13.86 4.25
CA LYS A 14 -10.32 14.37 5.47
C LYS A 14 -9.37 15.16 6.36
N GLN A 15 -8.11 14.76 6.39
CA GLN A 15 -7.00 15.43 7.07
C GLN A 15 -5.78 15.35 6.16
N PRO A 16 -4.92 16.37 6.14
CA PRO A 16 -3.71 16.33 5.34
C PRO A 16 -2.88 15.07 5.60
N ALA A 17 -2.50 14.37 4.55
CA ALA A 17 -1.70 13.15 4.63
C ALA A 17 -0.21 13.51 4.60
N GLY A 18 0.44 13.48 5.76
CA GLY A 18 1.88 13.72 5.88
C GLY A 18 2.69 12.50 5.45
N THR A 19 3.54 12.68 4.44
CA THR A 19 4.45 11.65 3.92
C THR A 19 5.88 12.17 3.88
N SER A 20 6.86 11.32 3.57
CA SER A 20 8.25 11.72 3.35
C SER A 20 8.44 12.70 2.17
N ARG A 21 7.46 12.80 1.28
CA ARG A 21 7.49 13.68 0.09
C ARG A 21 6.73 14.98 0.27
N GLY A 22 6.10 15.17 1.42
CA GLY A 22 5.31 16.35 1.74
C GLY A 22 3.91 16.02 2.23
N VAL A 23 3.05 17.01 2.23
CA VAL A 23 1.67 16.92 2.71
C VAL A 23 0.72 16.90 1.53
N TYR A 24 -0.06 15.84 1.39
CA TYR A 24 -1.09 15.72 0.38
C TYR A 24 -2.45 16.20 0.94
N HIS A 25 -3.12 17.09 0.21
CA HIS A 25 -4.49 17.53 0.48
C HIS A 25 -5.50 16.84 -0.45
N THR A 26 -5.03 16.45 -1.62
CA THR A 26 -5.81 15.79 -2.66
C THR A 26 -5.05 14.60 -3.23
N ARG A 27 -5.80 13.70 -3.89
CA ARG A 27 -5.27 12.55 -4.59
C ARG A 27 -5.86 12.50 -5.99
N GLN A 28 -5.04 12.65 -7.02
CA GLN A 28 -5.45 12.43 -8.39
C GLN A 28 -5.48 10.94 -8.69
N VAL A 29 -6.57 10.45 -9.25
CA VAL A 29 -6.74 9.06 -9.70
C VAL A 29 -7.38 9.05 -11.09
N TRP A 30 -7.19 7.96 -11.83
CA TRP A 30 -7.85 7.69 -13.10
C TRP A 30 -8.53 6.33 -13.01
N TYR A 31 -9.86 6.34 -13.03
CA TYR A 31 -10.60 5.09 -13.11
C TYR A 31 -10.65 4.60 -14.55
N LEU A 32 -10.49 3.29 -14.70
CA LEU A 32 -10.61 2.58 -15.96
C LEU A 32 -11.94 1.84 -15.97
N LEU A 33 -12.82 2.16 -16.92
CA LEU A 33 -14.02 1.37 -17.18
C LEU A 33 -13.77 0.53 -18.43
N LEU A 34 -13.46 -0.75 -18.22
CA LEU A 34 -13.29 -1.77 -19.25
C LEU A 34 -14.65 -2.40 -19.53
N THR A 35 -15.08 -2.41 -20.78
CA THR A 35 -16.36 -3.02 -21.19
C THR A 35 -16.13 -4.03 -22.31
N ASP A 36 -16.65 -5.23 -22.13
CA ASP A 36 -16.79 -6.20 -23.22
C ASP A 36 -18.03 -5.83 -24.06
N THR A 37 -17.78 -5.44 -25.30
CA THR A 37 -18.84 -4.96 -26.22
C THR A 37 -19.77 -6.06 -26.70
N GLU A 38 -19.41 -7.34 -26.55
CA GLU A 38 -20.24 -8.48 -26.97
C GLU A 38 -21.21 -8.89 -25.87
N THR A 39 -20.77 -8.88 -24.63
CA THR A 39 -21.57 -9.30 -23.47
C THR A 39 -22.20 -8.14 -22.70
N GLY A 40 -21.64 -6.93 -22.84
CA GLY A 40 -22.00 -5.76 -22.04
C GLY A 40 -21.47 -5.80 -20.62
N GLN A 41 -20.72 -6.85 -20.24
CA GLN A 41 -20.07 -6.93 -18.93
C GLN A 41 -18.97 -5.88 -18.82
N TYR A 42 -18.71 -5.44 -17.59
CA TYR A 42 -17.69 -4.43 -17.34
C TYR A 42 -16.80 -4.77 -16.14
N GLY A 43 -15.65 -4.14 -16.11
CA GLY A 43 -14.75 -4.13 -14.95
C GLY A 43 -14.19 -2.74 -14.72
N VAL A 44 -13.92 -2.42 -13.46
CA VAL A 44 -13.35 -1.14 -13.06
C VAL A 44 -11.99 -1.34 -12.41
N GLY A 45 -11.03 -0.53 -12.84
CA GLY A 45 -9.69 -0.46 -12.22
C GLY A 45 -9.32 0.96 -11.85
N GLU A 46 -8.23 1.12 -11.14
CA GLU A 46 -7.72 2.41 -10.69
C GLU A 46 -6.24 2.55 -10.99
N CYS A 47 -5.89 3.58 -11.75
CA CYS A 47 -4.52 4.03 -11.95
C CYS A 47 -4.28 5.25 -11.08
N ALA A 48 -3.31 5.17 -10.17
CA ALA A 48 -3.11 6.21 -9.18
C ALA A 48 -1.62 6.38 -8.84
N PRO A 49 -0.77 6.91 -9.77
CA PRO A 49 0.61 7.21 -9.43
C PRO A 49 0.67 8.21 -8.29
N LEU A 50 1.54 8.00 -7.32
CA LEU A 50 1.69 8.88 -6.18
C LEU A 50 2.69 9.99 -6.52
N PRO A 51 2.29 11.27 -6.48
CA PRO A 51 3.14 12.40 -6.88
C PRO A 51 4.50 12.38 -6.17
N ALA A 52 5.57 12.62 -6.93
CA ALA A 52 6.97 12.64 -6.48
C ALA A 52 7.47 11.34 -5.83
N LEU A 53 6.71 10.24 -5.93
CA LEU A 53 7.10 8.93 -5.36
C LEU A 53 7.05 7.81 -6.39
N SER A 54 5.93 7.65 -7.12
CA SER A 54 5.80 6.60 -8.14
C SER A 54 6.82 6.79 -9.25
N CYS A 55 7.44 5.70 -9.71
CA CYS A 55 8.39 5.77 -10.82
C CYS A 55 7.71 6.13 -12.15
N ASP A 56 6.40 5.96 -12.24
CA ASP A 56 5.54 6.34 -13.36
C ASP A 56 4.72 7.63 -13.11
N ASP A 57 5.10 8.46 -12.13
CA ASP A 57 4.59 9.83 -11.98
C ASP A 57 5.23 10.73 -13.06
N LEU A 58 4.69 10.68 -14.26
CA LEU A 58 5.24 11.32 -15.45
C LEU A 58 4.42 12.56 -15.85
N PRO A 59 5.05 13.62 -16.37
CA PRO A 59 4.34 14.83 -16.78
C PRO A 59 3.25 14.61 -17.84
N ASP A 60 3.43 13.62 -18.71
CA ASP A 60 2.50 13.24 -19.78
C ASP A 60 1.69 11.97 -19.46
N TYR A 61 1.59 11.61 -18.18
CA TYR A 61 0.89 10.41 -17.72
C TYR A 61 -0.53 10.23 -18.33
N PRO A 62 -1.40 11.26 -18.41
CA PRO A 62 -2.73 11.07 -18.99
C PRO A 62 -2.70 10.66 -20.47
N ARG A 63 -1.73 11.18 -21.26
CA ARG A 63 -1.56 10.81 -22.67
C ARG A 63 -1.04 9.38 -22.79
N LEU A 64 -0.02 9.03 -22.01
CA LEU A 64 0.53 7.67 -21.98
C LEU A 64 -0.54 6.66 -21.57
N LEU A 65 -1.34 6.96 -20.55
CA LEU A 65 -2.44 6.11 -20.10
C LEU A 65 -3.46 5.88 -21.23
N ALA A 66 -3.81 6.93 -22.00
CA ALA A 66 -4.74 6.83 -23.12
C ALA A 66 -4.18 5.90 -24.23
N GLU A 67 -2.94 6.09 -24.62
CA GLU A 67 -2.26 5.26 -25.64
C GLU A 67 -2.19 3.77 -25.23
N ILE A 68 -1.89 3.51 -23.95
CA ILE A 68 -1.84 2.13 -23.41
C ILE A 68 -3.25 1.53 -23.37
N CYS A 69 -4.27 2.27 -22.93
CA CYS A 69 -5.65 1.80 -22.87
C CYS A 69 -6.20 1.47 -24.28
N GLU A 70 -5.93 2.30 -25.29
CA GLU A 70 -6.30 2.02 -26.68
C GLU A 70 -5.65 0.74 -27.18
N LYS A 71 -4.33 0.57 -26.99
CA LYS A 71 -3.58 -0.62 -27.37
C LYS A 71 -4.11 -1.87 -26.67
N THR A 72 -4.40 -1.78 -25.35
CA THR A 72 -4.89 -2.90 -24.55
C THR A 72 -6.30 -3.30 -24.99
N ALA A 73 -7.20 -2.33 -25.27
CA ALA A 73 -8.53 -2.61 -25.76
C ALA A 73 -8.52 -3.26 -27.14
N ALA A 74 -7.65 -2.79 -28.04
CA ALA A 74 -7.49 -3.36 -29.39
C ALA A 74 -6.94 -4.78 -29.37
N ASN A 75 -5.94 -5.04 -28.52
CA ASN A 75 -5.28 -6.34 -28.42
C ASN A 75 -6.12 -7.36 -27.62
N GLY A 76 -6.93 -6.91 -26.67
CA GLY A 76 -7.73 -7.78 -25.80
C GLY A 76 -6.93 -8.45 -24.67
N TYR A 77 -5.70 -8.04 -24.42
CA TYR A 77 -4.83 -8.56 -23.35
C TYR A 77 -3.90 -7.49 -22.81
N ILE A 78 -3.35 -7.74 -21.60
CA ILE A 78 -2.37 -6.89 -20.94
C ILE A 78 -0.96 -7.28 -21.40
N ASP A 79 -0.20 -6.32 -21.91
CA ASP A 79 1.22 -6.47 -22.26
C ASP A 79 2.09 -6.32 -21.00
N TYR A 80 2.21 -7.39 -20.22
CA TYR A 80 2.92 -7.35 -18.93
C TYR A 80 4.36 -6.88 -19.03
N GLU A 81 5.08 -7.30 -20.05
CA GLU A 81 6.49 -6.91 -20.25
C GLU A 81 6.62 -5.44 -20.66
N GLY A 82 5.80 -4.99 -21.60
CA GLY A 82 5.79 -3.58 -22.03
C GLY A 82 5.34 -2.62 -20.93
N LEU A 83 4.60 -3.12 -19.93
CA LEU A 83 4.06 -2.31 -18.82
C LEU A 83 4.89 -2.38 -17.54
N ARG A 84 6.01 -3.11 -17.49
CA ARG A 84 6.93 -3.12 -16.34
C ARG A 84 7.32 -1.71 -15.85
N PRO A 85 7.60 -0.72 -16.73
CA PRO A 85 7.95 0.64 -16.30
C PRO A 85 6.78 1.45 -15.68
N TYR A 86 5.53 0.96 -15.80
CA TYR A 86 4.31 1.68 -15.46
C TYR A 86 3.45 0.94 -14.43
N PRO A 87 3.92 0.80 -13.18
CA PRO A 87 3.25 0.00 -12.14
C PRO A 87 1.81 0.38 -11.88
N SER A 88 1.49 1.69 -11.85
CA SER A 88 0.14 2.16 -11.57
C SER A 88 -0.83 1.87 -12.72
N ILE A 89 -0.37 1.95 -13.97
CA ILE A 89 -1.17 1.59 -15.14
C ILE A 89 -1.40 0.09 -15.20
N LEU A 90 -0.34 -0.70 -14.97
CA LEU A 90 -0.45 -2.15 -14.93
C LEU A 90 -1.44 -2.60 -13.86
N PHE A 91 -1.35 -2.06 -12.64
CA PHE A 91 -2.29 -2.35 -11.56
C PHE A 91 -3.73 -2.02 -11.94
N GLY A 92 -3.97 -0.85 -12.56
CA GLY A 92 -5.32 -0.45 -13.00
C GLY A 92 -5.90 -1.38 -14.05
N LEU A 93 -5.11 -1.83 -15.01
CA LEU A 93 -5.54 -2.79 -16.03
C LEU A 93 -5.80 -4.17 -15.44
N GLU A 94 -4.87 -4.70 -14.62
CA GLU A 94 -5.06 -6.00 -13.94
C GLU A 94 -6.36 -6.04 -13.14
N THR A 95 -6.65 -4.97 -12.40
CA THR A 95 -7.84 -4.90 -11.55
C THR A 95 -9.11 -4.74 -12.36
N ALA A 96 -9.09 -3.97 -13.46
CA ALA A 96 -10.22 -3.88 -14.39
C ALA A 96 -10.55 -5.23 -15.04
N PHE A 97 -9.53 -5.96 -15.50
CA PHE A 97 -9.74 -7.30 -16.07
C PHE A 97 -10.20 -8.32 -15.02
N ALA A 98 -9.63 -8.28 -13.79
CA ALA A 98 -10.07 -9.16 -12.71
C ALA A 98 -11.53 -8.92 -12.34
N HIS A 99 -11.96 -7.65 -12.24
CA HIS A 99 -13.36 -7.29 -12.00
C HIS A 99 -14.28 -7.76 -13.13
N LEU A 100 -13.88 -7.54 -14.39
CA LEU A 100 -14.63 -8.01 -15.57
C LEU A 100 -14.82 -9.54 -15.53
N GLN A 101 -13.75 -10.29 -15.27
CA GLN A 101 -13.78 -11.75 -15.23
C GLN A 101 -14.64 -12.29 -14.09
N ALA A 102 -14.56 -11.67 -12.91
CA ALA A 102 -15.38 -12.04 -11.76
C ALA A 102 -16.84 -11.63 -11.92
N ASN A 103 -17.13 -10.63 -12.72
CA ASN A 103 -18.45 -9.99 -12.87
C ASN A 103 -19.06 -9.60 -11.50
N SER A 104 -18.23 -9.27 -10.54
CA SER A 104 -18.57 -8.89 -9.17
C SER A 104 -17.38 -8.23 -8.48
N LEU A 105 -17.58 -7.62 -7.30
CA LEU A 105 -16.47 -7.10 -6.49
C LEU A 105 -15.69 -8.19 -5.75
N GLN A 106 -16.13 -9.42 -5.78
CA GLN A 106 -15.47 -10.60 -5.25
C GLN A 106 -14.54 -11.18 -6.33
N PHE A 107 -13.36 -10.57 -6.51
CA PHE A 107 -12.45 -10.93 -7.62
C PHE A 107 -11.89 -12.35 -7.53
N TRP A 108 -11.72 -12.86 -6.33
CA TRP A 108 -11.27 -14.22 -6.06
C TRP A 108 -12.11 -14.85 -4.94
N ASP A 109 -12.39 -16.14 -5.05
CA ASP A 109 -13.12 -16.88 -4.03
C ASP A 109 -12.22 -17.13 -2.80
N THR A 110 -12.43 -16.34 -1.75
CA THR A 110 -11.71 -16.41 -0.48
C THR A 110 -12.68 -16.23 0.68
N PRO A 111 -12.34 -16.64 1.92
CA PRO A 111 -13.16 -16.34 3.10
C PRO A 111 -13.41 -14.82 3.29
N PHE A 112 -12.44 -13.97 2.90
CA PHE A 112 -12.61 -12.52 2.91
C PHE A 112 -13.68 -12.06 1.93
N SER A 113 -13.63 -12.51 0.69
CA SER A 113 -14.59 -12.11 -0.35
C SER A 113 -16.02 -12.57 -0.05
N ARG A 114 -16.17 -13.65 0.72
CA ARG A 114 -17.47 -14.15 1.18
C ARG A 114 -17.96 -13.49 2.48
N GLY A 115 -17.19 -12.56 3.08
CA GLY A 115 -17.54 -11.92 4.36
C GLY A 115 -17.36 -12.84 5.57
N GLU A 116 -16.66 -13.94 5.44
CA GLU A 116 -16.48 -14.97 6.51
C GLU A 116 -15.27 -14.66 7.39
N GLN A 117 -14.29 -13.90 6.88
CA GLN A 117 -13.05 -13.58 7.59
C GLN A 117 -12.52 -12.20 7.20
N GLY A 118 -12.23 -11.36 8.20
CA GLY A 118 -11.53 -10.10 8.01
C GLY A 118 -10.02 -10.29 7.79
N ILE A 119 -9.39 -9.35 7.12
CA ILE A 119 -7.92 -9.27 7.01
C ILE A 119 -7.40 -8.44 8.18
N PRO A 120 -6.52 -8.98 9.05
CA PRO A 120 -5.89 -8.19 10.11
C PRO A 120 -5.12 -7.00 9.52
N ILE A 121 -5.30 -5.81 10.11
CA ILE A 121 -4.65 -4.58 9.66
C ILE A 121 -3.95 -3.86 10.81
N ASN A 122 -2.92 -3.09 10.51
CA ASN A 122 -2.32 -2.19 11.48
C ASN A 122 -3.11 -0.87 11.58
N GLY A 123 -3.20 -0.33 12.78
CA GLY A 123 -3.59 1.05 13.01
C GLY A 123 -2.45 1.99 12.64
N LEU A 124 -2.66 2.92 11.70
CA LEU A 124 -1.66 3.86 11.26
C LEU A 124 -1.74 5.17 12.07
N ILE A 125 -0.61 5.61 12.61
CA ILE A 125 -0.41 6.91 13.24
C ILE A 125 0.40 7.79 12.30
N TRP A 126 -0.30 8.72 11.65
CA TRP A 126 0.31 9.69 10.75
C TRP A 126 1.21 10.67 11.49
N MET A 127 2.22 11.19 10.77
CA MET A 127 3.04 12.29 11.24
C MET A 127 2.17 13.49 11.66
N GLY A 128 2.59 14.20 12.70
CA GLY A 128 1.92 15.34 13.27
C GLY A 128 2.76 15.91 14.41
N ASN A 129 2.22 16.89 15.14
CA ASN A 129 2.84 17.28 16.41
C ASN A 129 2.62 16.20 17.49
N PHE A 130 3.30 16.34 18.62
CA PHE A 130 3.27 15.35 19.71
C PHE A 130 1.84 15.06 20.20
N ASP A 131 1.04 16.09 20.47
CA ASP A 131 -0.30 15.96 21.05
C ASP A 131 -1.27 15.29 20.06
N GLU A 132 -1.14 15.59 18.75
CA GLU A 132 -1.92 14.94 17.70
C GLU A 132 -1.58 13.46 17.58
N MET A 133 -0.29 13.12 17.58
CA MET A 133 0.16 11.73 17.50
C MET A 133 -0.27 10.95 18.74
N TYR A 134 -0.12 11.55 19.92
CA TYR A 134 -0.56 10.97 21.19
C TYR A 134 -2.05 10.63 21.17
N ARG A 135 -2.90 11.59 20.78
CA ARG A 135 -4.35 11.39 20.69
C ARG A 135 -4.73 10.28 19.70
N ARG A 136 -4.08 10.25 18.52
CA ARG A 136 -4.29 9.21 17.51
C ARG A 136 -3.91 7.82 18.02
N ILE A 137 -2.85 7.71 18.81
CA ILE A 137 -2.44 6.46 19.48
C ILE A 137 -3.54 6.00 20.42
N GLU A 138 -4.04 6.87 21.31
CA GLU A 138 -5.12 6.57 22.25
C GLU A 138 -6.40 6.11 21.52
N GLU A 139 -6.74 6.76 20.39
CA GLU A 139 -7.90 6.38 19.57
C GLU A 139 -7.75 4.97 19.00
N LYS A 140 -6.57 4.62 18.46
CA LYS A 140 -6.30 3.29 17.89
C LYS A 140 -6.29 2.19 18.97
N MET A 141 -5.69 2.48 20.13
CA MET A 141 -5.70 1.57 21.26
C MET A 141 -7.12 1.28 21.76
N LYS A 142 -7.95 2.34 21.91
CA LYS A 142 -9.37 2.20 22.29
C LYS A 142 -10.20 1.44 21.25
N ALA A 143 -9.85 1.58 19.95
CA ALA A 143 -10.47 0.83 18.88
C ALA A 143 -10.06 -0.65 18.83
N GLY A 144 -9.12 -1.10 19.68
CA GLY A 144 -8.74 -2.50 19.82
C GLY A 144 -7.68 -2.99 18.84
N PHE A 145 -6.94 -2.08 18.18
CA PHE A 145 -5.84 -2.49 17.29
C PHE A 145 -4.74 -3.20 18.07
N ARG A 146 -4.34 -4.39 17.59
CA ARG A 146 -3.23 -5.19 18.13
C ARG A 146 -1.89 -4.93 17.45
N CYS A 147 -1.90 -4.23 16.34
CA CYS A 147 -0.69 -3.74 15.67
C CYS A 147 -0.84 -2.25 15.39
N ILE A 148 0.14 -1.47 15.82
CA ILE A 148 0.18 -0.02 15.58
C ILE A 148 1.46 0.32 14.84
N LYS A 149 1.33 1.02 13.70
CA LYS A 149 2.46 1.58 12.94
C LYS A 149 2.53 3.08 13.20
N VAL A 150 3.65 3.54 13.77
CA VAL A 150 3.91 4.94 14.09
C VAL A 150 4.90 5.51 13.08
N LYS A 151 4.50 6.57 12.37
CA LYS A 151 5.45 7.31 11.53
C LYS A 151 6.35 8.17 12.39
N ILE A 152 7.67 8.07 12.15
CA ILE A 152 8.73 8.78 12.86
C ILE A 152 9.62 9.56 11.89
N GLY A 153 10.48 10.45 12.41
CA GLY A 153 11.39 11.27 11.61
C GLY A 153 10.84 12.64 11.23
N ALA A 154 9.69 13.04 11.80
CA ALA A 154 9.07 14.35 11.54
C ALA A 154 9.20 15.36 12.69
N ILE A 155 9.41 14.89 13.90
CA ILE A 155 9.61 15.70 15.10
C ILE A 155 10.97 15.37 15.75
N GLU A 156 11.32 16.08 16.83
CA GLU A 156 12.54 15.77 17.60
C GLU A 156 12.52 14.31 18.05
N PHE A 157 13.61 13.60 17.82
CA PHE A 157 13.70 12.15 18.03
C PHE A 157 13.40 11.74 19.48
N GLU A 158 13.82 12.52 20.46
CA GLU A 158 13.51 12.31 21.87
C GLU A 158 12.02 12.33 22.15
N ARG A 159 11.26 13.19 21.45
CA ARG A 159 9.79 13.24 21.55
C ARG A 159 9.13 12.00 20.90
N GLU A 160 9.73 11.47 19.85
CA GLU A 160 9.28 10.21 19.25
C GLU A 160 9.49 9.03 20.21
N LEU A 161 10.64 8.99 20.92
CA LEU A 161 10.90 8.00 21.97
C LEU A 161 9.87 8.12 23.12
N GLU A 162 9.48 9.34 23.52
CA GLU A 162 8.44 9.57 24.54
C GLU A 162 7.07 8.99 24.11
N LEU A 163 6.69 9.13 22.84
CA LEU A 163 5.45 8.53 22.29
C LEU A 163 5.49 7.00 22.37
N LEU A 164 6.59 6.38 21.97
CA LEU A 164 6.77 4.93 22.05
C LEU A 164 6.79 4.44 23.50
N ALA A 165 7.46 5.17 24.40
CA ALA A 165 7.47 4.89 25.83
C ALA A 165 6.06 4.99 26.43
N HIS A 166 5.22 5.96 25.96
CA HIS A 166 3.83 6.06 26.38
C HIS A 166 3.04 4.79 26.00
N ILE A 167 3.17 4.31 24.77
CA ILE A 167 2.51 3.07 24.36
C ILE A 167 2.95 1.91 25.26
N ARG A 168 4.27 1.74 25.46
CA ARG A 168 4.83 0.62 26.24
C ARG A 168 4.52 0.67 27.73
N ARG A 169 4.25 1.84 28.30
CA ARG A 169 3.77 1.95 29.69
C ARG A 169 2.36 1.37 29.90
N HIS A 170 1.53 1.38 28.85
CA HIS A 170 0.15 0.91 28.92
C HIS A 170 -0.03 -0.49 28.36
N PHE A 171 0.81 -0.88 27.37
CA PHE A 171 0.70 -2.14 26.66
C PHE A 171 2.07 -2.78 26.47
N SER A 172 2.19 -4.01 26.89
CA SER A 172 3.40 -4.82 26.67
C SER A 172 3.56 -5.17 25.17
N ALA A 173 4.71 -5.70 24.81
CA ALA A 173 4.94 -6.21 23.46
C ALA A 173 4.11 -7.47 23.14
N ALA A 174 3.58 -8.15 24.15
CA ALA A 174 2.64 -9.26 23.97
C ALA A 174 1.20 -8.78 23.67
N ASP A 175 0.85 -7.58 24.12
CA ASP A 175 -0.49 -7.00 23.90
C ASP A 175 -0.59 -6.30 22.55
N ILE A 176 0.44 -5.51 22.19
CA ILE A 176 0.46 -4.70 20.97
C ILE A 176 1.81 -4.84 20.24
N GLU A 177 1.75 -5.29 18.99
CA GLU A 177 2.86 -5.20 18.04
C GLU A 177 3.09 -3.74 17.64
N LEU A 178 4.30 -3.24 17.80
CA LEU A 178 4.69 -1.91 17.35
C LEU A 178 5.59 -2.00 16.14
N ARG A 179 5.22 -1.27 15.09
CA ARG A 179 6.06 -0.98 13.92
C ARG A 179 6.32 0.52 13.87
N VAL A 180 7.50 0.90 13.42
CA VAL A 180 7.80 2.31 13.13
C VAL A 180 8.17 2.46 11.66
N ASP A 181 7.90 3.64 11.10
CA ASP A 181 8.18 3.98 9.71
C ASP A 181 8.91 5.32 9.67
N ALA A 182 10.18 5.26 9.30
CA ALA A 182 11.05 6.44 9.24
C ALA A 182 11.03 7.12 7.86
N ASN A 183 10.46 6.50 6.83
CA ASN A 183 10.42 7.02 5.45
C ASN A 183 11.78 7.60 4.98
N GLY A 184 12.90 6.99 5.38
CA GLY A 184 14.23 7.45 5.00
C GLY A 184 14.74 8.68 5.74
N ALA A 185 14.19 9.02 6.89
CA ALA A 185 14.51 10.25 7.60
C ALA A 185 15.86 10.22 8.33
N PHE A 186 16.43 9.04 8.61
CA PHE A 186 17.70 8.97 9.34
C PHE A 186 18.88 9.21 8.39
N SER A 187 19.89 9.93 8.88
CA SER A 187 21.17 9.99 8.18
C SER A 187 21.93 8.67 8.36
N PRO A 188 22.80 8.28 7.41
CA PRO A 188 23.63 7.07 7.54
C PRO A 188 24.44 7.03 8.84
N GLU A 189 24.97 8.18 9.27
CA GLU A 189 25.84 8.30 10.46
C GLU A 189 25.07 8.07 11.76
N ASP A 190 23.79 8.48 11.79
CA ASP A 190 22.95 8.42 12.99
C ASP A 190 22.07 7.16 13.06
N ALA A 191 21.84 6.50 11.93
CA ALA A 191 20.83 5.45 11.80
C ALA A 191 21.03 4.33 12.85
N LEU A 192 22.21 3.75 12.94
CA LEU A 192 22.47 2.65 13.88
C LEU A 192 22.32 3.09 15.35
N ARG A 193 22.75 4.29 15.70
CA ARG A 193 22.55 4.86 17.04
C ARG A 193 21.06 4.97 17.38
N LYS A 194 20.25 5.50 16.45
CA LYS A 194 18.80 5.63 16.64
C LYS A 194 18.12 4.27 16.72
N LEU A 195 18.52 3.30 15.88
CA LEU A 195 18.03 1.93 15.96
C LEU A 195 18.32 1.30 17.33
N THR A 196 19.51 1.53 17.87
CA THR A 196 19.86 1.02 19.20
C THR A 196 18.95 1.59 20.29
N GLN A 197 18.62 2.88 20.25
CA GLN A 197 17.70 3.50 21.21
C GLN A 197 16.25 3.00 21.02
N LEU A 198 15.80 2.84 19.78
CA LEU A 198 14.47 2.29 19.45
C LEU A 198 14.27 0.85 19.92
N ASN A 199 15.36 0.06 20.05
CA ASN A 199 15.29 -1.34 20.50
C ASN A 199 14.72 -1.49 21.92
N GLU A 200 14.82 -0.46 22.77
CA GLU A 200 14.24 -0.47 24.11
C GLU A 200 12.72 -0.66 24.13
N PHE A 201 12.05 -0.33 23.00
CA PHE A 201 10.60 -0.44 22.86
C PHE A 201 10.13 -1.78 22.29
N GLN A 202 10.98 -2.77 22.12
CA GLN A 202 10.62 -4.09 21.61
C GLN A 202 9.77 -3.99 20.33
N LEU A 203 10.29 -3.27 19.33
CA LEU A 203 9.63 -3.07 18.05
C LEU A 203 9.66 -4.34 17.20
N HIS A 204 8.59 -4.61 16.46
CA HIS A 204 8.58 -5.67 15.47
C HIS A 204 9.53 -5.35 14.31
N SER A 205 9.48 -4.14 13.80
CA SER A 205 10.29 -3.71 12.67
C SER A 205 10.34 -2.19 12.53
N ILE A 206 11.36 -1.71 11.81
CA ILE A 206 11.41 -0.36 11.25
C ILE A 206 11.33 -0.41 9.74
N GLU A 207 10.47 0.43 9.17
CA GLU A 207 10.32 0.63 7.74
C GLU A 207 11.27 1.73 7.28
N GLN A 208 12.06 1.48 6.24
CA GLN A 208 12.94 2.40 5.51
C GLN A 208 13.69 3.41 6.41
N PRO A 209 14.68 2.99 7.20
CA PRO A 209 15.38 3.88 8.13
C PRO A 209 16.17 4.99 7.44
N VAL A 210 16.85 4.70 6.34
CA VAL A 210 17.60 5.67 5.53
C VAL A 210 16.98 5.81 4.13
N ARG A 211 17.31 6.90 3.42
CA ARG A 211 16.78 7.15 2.07
C ARG A 211 17.11 6.01 1.11
N ALA A 212 16.15 5.68 0.25
CA ALA A 212 16.33 4.73 -0.82
C ALA A 212 17.51 5.07 -1.75
N GLY A 213 18.14 4.05 -2.32
CA GLY A 213 19.32 4.17 -3.19
C GLY A 213 20.65 4.09 -2.46
N GLN A 214 20.67 3.92 -1.14
CA GLN A 214 21.87 3.77 -0.32
C GLN A 214 22.10 2.30 0.08
N TRP A 215 22.21 1.41 -0.92
CA TRP A 215 22.19 -0.04 -0.70
C TRP A 215 23.27 -0.56 0.23
N GLU A 216 24.50 -0.02 0.17
CA GLU A 216 25.59 -0.46 1.07
C GLU A 216 25.32 -0.06 2.53
N VAL A 217 24.77 1.15 2.74
CA VAL A 217 24.35 1.59 4.08
C VAL A 217 23.21 0.71 4.61
N MET A 218 22.19 0.48 3.77
CA MET A 218 21.04 -0.34 4.15
C MET A 218 21.44 -1.79 4.44
N LYS A 219 22.34 -2.37 3.66
CA LYS A 219 22.94 -3.70 3.87
C LYS A 219 23.62 -3.78 5.25
N GLU A 220 24.46 -2.79 5.59
CA GLU A 220 25.13 -2.74 6.89
C GLU A 220 24.09 -2.63 8.02
N LEU A 221 23.09 -1.78 7.87
CA LEU A 221 22.01 -1.66 8.84
C LEU A 221 21.21 -2.96 8.98
N CYS A 222 20.85 -3.64 7.90
CA CYS A 222 20.16 -4.93 7.96
C CYS A 222 20.98 -6.02 8.65
N ALA A 223 22.30 -5.95 8.54
CA ALA A 223 23.21 -6.90 9.20
C ALA A 223 23.45 -6.60 10.70
N THR A 224 23.34 -5.32 11.12
CA THR A 224 23.75 -4.88 12.46
C THR A 224 22.60 -4.34 13.32
N SER A 225 21.44 -4.08 12.75
CA SER A 225 20.27 -3.60 13.48
C SER A 225 19.86 -4.59 14.58
N PRO A 226 19.52 -4.11 15.78
CA PRO A 226 19.09 -4.98 16.89
C PRO A 226 17.67 -5.53 16.71
N PHE A 227 16.92 -5.08 15.71
CA PHE A 227 15.57 -5.56 15.35
C PHE A 227 15.34 -5.43 13.84
N PRO A 228 14.32 -6.12 13.28
CA PRO A 228 14.12 -6.25 11.84
C PRO A 228 13.92 -4.93 11.10
N ILE A 229 14.48 -4.86 9.86
CA ILE A 229 14.27 -3.77 8.90
C ILE A 229 13.35 -4.26 7.78
N ALA A 230 12.40 -3.40 7.37
CA ALA A 230 11.51 -3.59 6.25
C ALA A 230 11.80 -2.54 5.16
N LEU A 231 11.93 -2.97 3.91
CA LEU A 231 12.13 -2.07 2.76
C LEU A 231 10.77 -1.67 2.17
N ASP A 232 10.58 -0.39 1.91
CA ASP A 232 9.43 0.20 1.21
C ASP A 232 9.89 0.99 -0.03
N GLU A 233 10.36 2.22 0.14
CA GLU A 233 10.77 3.09 -0.95
C GLU A 233 11.94 2.53 -1.77
N GLU A 234 12.72 1.62 -1.21
CA GLU A 234 13.83 0.95 -1.90
C GLU A 234 13.36 0.11 -3.09
N LEU A 235 12.12 -0.39 -3.05
CA LEU A 235 11.56 -1.25 -4.09
C LEU A 235 11.00 -0.46 -5.28
N ILE A 236 10.72 0.83 -5.10
CA ILE A 236 10.06 1.66 -6.13
C ILE A 236 10.99 1.86 -7.32
N GLY A 237 10.48 1.57 -8.52
CA GLY A 237 11.24 1.65 -9.78
C GLY A 237 12.19 0.47 -10.01
N VAL A 238 12.23 -0.51 -9.10
CA VAL A 238 12.97 -1.77 -9.32
C VAL A 238 11.99 -2.77 -9.95
N ASN A 239 11.76 -2.63 -11.26
CA ASN A 239 10.72 -3.38 -11.95
C ASN A 239 11.25 -4.64 -12.64
N GLU A 240 12.54 -4.66 -13.02
CA GLU A 240 13.17 -5.78 -13.69
C GLU A 240 13.56 -6.90 -12.71
N THR A 241 13.33 -8.16 -13.08
CA THR A 241 13.57 -9.34 -12.23
C THR A 241 15.00 -9.40 -11.73
N GLU A 242 15.98 -9.18 -12.61
CA GLU A 242 17.40 -9.21 -12.27
C GLU A 242 17.77 -8.14 -11.24
N ARG A 243 17.15 -6.96 -11.34
CA ARG A 243 17.35 -5.88 -10.37
C ARG A 243 16.71 -6.18 -9.02
N LYS A 244 15.53 -6.83 -9.00
CA LYS A 244 14.88 -7.31 -7.77
C LYS A 244 15.78 -8.33 -7.06
N ILE A 245 16.30 -9.30 -7.80
CA ILE A 245 17.25 -10.30 -7.30
C ILE A 245 18.49 -9.60 -6.71
N LEU A 246 19.11 -8.71 -7.48
CA LEU A 246 20.32 -7.99 -7.05
C LEU A 246 20.08 -7.19 -5.77
N LEU A 247 18.93 -6.49 -5.65
CA LEU A 247 18.57 -5.73 -4.48
C LEU A 247 18.44 -6.63 -3.24
N LEU A 248 17.67 -7.71 -3.34
CA LEU A 248 17.44 -8.62 -2.22
C LEU A 248 18.72 -9.33 -1.78
N ASP A 249 19.56 -9.75 -2.72
CA ASP A 249 20.84 -10.42 -2.44
C ASP A 249 21.89 -9.46 -1.85
N THR A 250 21.83 -8.18 -2.22
CA THR A 250 22.73 -7.16 -1.70
C THR A 250 22.35 -6.71 -0.30
N ILE A 251 21.09 -6.29 -0.10
CA ILE A 251 20.64 -5.67 1.15
C ILE A 251 20.30 -6.72 2.22
N ARG A 252 19.65 -7.82 1.82
CA ARG A 252 19.19 -8.90 2.69
C ARG A 252 18.32 -8.39 3.85
N PRO A 253 17.21 -7.68 3.56
CA PRO A 253 16.31 -7.20 4.61
C PRO A 253 15.58 -8.36 5.28
N GLN A 254 15.00 -8.10 6.45
CA GLN A 254 14.13 -9.09 7.11
C GLN A 254 12.73 -9.09 6.52
N TYR A 255 12.27 -7.93 6.01
CA TYR A 255 10.95 -7.78 5.38
C TYR A 255 10.99 -6.86 4.17
N ILE A 256 10.00 -7.05 3.29
CA ILE A 256 9.65 -6.08 2.23
C ILE A 256 8.17 -5.70 2.34
N ILE A 257 7.84 -4.47 1.94
CA ILE A 257 6.49 -3.93 1.95
C ILE A 257 6.01 -3.77 0.52
N LEU A 258 4.87 -4.35 0.21
CA LEU A 258 4.37 -4.39 -1.16
C LEU A 258 3.16 -3.49 -1.34
N LYS A 259 3.27 -2.58 -2.30
CA LYS A 259 2.20 -1.69 -2.77
C LYS A 259 1.98 -1.97 -4.26
N PRO A 260 0.97 -2.78 -4.62
CA PRO A 260 0.82 -3.22 -6.02
C PRO A 260 0.87 -2.09 -7.05
N SER A 261 0.26 -0.95 -6.76
CA SER A 261 0.29 0.22 -7.66
C SER A 261 1.67 0.88 -7.82
N LEU A 262 2.66 0.53 -6.97
CA LEU A 262 4.03 1.05 -7.02
C LEU A 262 5.07 0.00 -7.45
N HIS A 263 4.76 -1.29 -7.31
CA HIS A 263 5.73 -2.38 -7.39
C HIS A 263 5.46 -3.35 -8.56
N GLY A 264 4.88 -2.83 -9.66
CA GLY A 264 4.66 -3.60 -10.88
C GLY A 264 3.31 -4.33 -10.93
N GLY A 265 2.27 -3.73 -10.34
CA GLY A 265 0.94 -4.33 -10.29
C GLY A 265 0.87 -5.54 -9.35
N ILE A 266 -0.17 -6.34 -9.51
CA ILE A 266 -0.34 -7.62 -8.82
C ILE A 266 0.74 -8.61 -9.29
N GLN A 267 1.02 -8.64 -10.59
CA GLN A 267 2.04 -9.53 -11.16
C GLN A 267 3.44 -9.24 -10.61
N GLY A 268 3.85 -7.97 -10.61
CA GLY A 268 5.15 -7.59 -10.06
C GLY A 268 5.26 -7.82 -8.55
N SER A 269 4.16 -7.67 -7.82
CA SER A 269 4.09 -7.98 -6.39
C SER A 269 4.22 -9.49 -6.13
N LYS A 270 3.60 -10.35 -6.96
CA LYS A 270 3.79 -11.81 -6.89
C LYS A 270 5.25 -12.20 -7.13
N GLU A 271 5.89 -11.57 -8.11
CA GLU A 271 7.31 -11.79 -8.39
C GLU A 271 8.18 -11.43 -7.19
N TRP A 272 7.95 -10.25 -6.56
CA TRP A 272 8.62 -9.87 -5.32
C TRP A 272 8.43 -10.89 -4.19
N ILE A 273 7.19 -11.39 -4.00
CA ILE A 273 6.88 -12.41 -2.99
C ILE A 273 7.68 -13.68 -3.23
N THR A 274 7.70 -14.18 -4.47
CA THR A 274 8.45 -15.39 -4.82
C THR A 274 9.93 -15.23 -4.49
N LEU A 275 10.54 -14.14 -4.97
CA LEU A 275 11.96 -13.87 -4.75
C LEU A 275 12.31 -13.66 -3.26
N ALA A 276 11.42 -13.04 -2.50
CA ALA A 276 11.58 -12.84 -1.06
C ALA A 276 11.50 -14.18 -0.30
N GLN A 277 10.51 -15.01 -0.61
CA GLN A 277 10.31 -16.32 0.02
C GLN A 277 11.49 -17.26 -0.21
N GLU A 278 12.07 -17.29 -1.42
CA GLU A 278 13.28 -18.05 -1.74
C GLU A 278 14.49 -17.67 -0.87
N ARG A 279 14.46 -16.45 -0.29
CA ARG A 279 15.53 -15.89 0.56
C ARG A 279 15.18 -15.85 2.04
N GLY A 280 14.03 -16.40 2.44
CA GLY A 280 13.53 -16.33 3.81
C GLY A 280 13.15 -14.92 4.26
N ILE A 281 12.90 -14.00 3.33
CA ILE A 281 12.47 -12.63 3.60
C ILE A 281 10.95 -12.59 3.75
N GLY A 282 10.45 -12.02 4.85
CA GLY A 282 9.03 -11.82 5.09
C GLY A 282 8.46 -10.65 4.28
N TYR A 283 7.13 -10.55 4.20
CA TYR A 283 6.47 -9.44 3.49
C TYR A 283 5.10 -9.14 4.11
N TRP A 284 4.62 -7.94 3.86
CA TRP A 284 3.20 -7.59 4.00
C TRP A 284 2.76 -6.64 2.89
N VAL A 285 1.44 -6.61 2.67
CA VAL A 285 0.81 -5.77 1.65
C VAL A 285 0.26 -4.51 2.28
N THR A 286 0.41 -3.40 1.60
CA THR A 286 -0.19 -2.11 1.98
C THR A 286 -0.73 -1.39 0.76
N SER A 287 -1.61 -0.40 0.99
CA SER A 287 -2.06 0.49 -0.07
C SER A 287 -1.11 1.68 -0.24
N ALA A 288 -1.16 2.32 -1.42
CA ALA A 288 -0.50 3.59 -1.73
C ALA A 288 -1.51 4.74 -1.81
N LEU A 289 -2.48 4.77 -0.90
CA LEU A 289 -3.55 5.78 -0.83
C LEU A 289 -4.49 5.74 -2.05
N GLU A 290 -4.82 4.57 -2.52
CA GLU A 290 -5.85 4.36 -3.53
C GLU A 290 -7.24 4.68 -2.97
N SER A 291 -8.20 4.93 -3.88
CA SER A 291 -9.62 4.94 -3.53
C SER A 291 -10.11 3.55 -3.12
N ASN A 292 -11.38 3.44 -2.75
CA ASN A 292 -11.96 2.14 -2.43
C ASN A 292 -11.97 1.16 -3.62
N ILE A 293 -11.87 1.63 -4.87
CA ILE A 293 -11.71 0.76 -6.03
C ILE A 293 -10.37 0.02 -5.97
N GLY A 294 -9.27 0.74 -5.87
CA GLY A 294 -7.94 0.16 -5.77
C GLY A 294 -7.75 -0.60 -4.46
N LEU A 295 -8.25 -0.07 -3.34
CA LEU A 295 -8.16 -0.74 -2.04
C LEU A 295 -8.89 -2.09 -2.03
N ASN A 296 -10.09 -2.19 -2.64
CA ASN A 296 -10.78 -3.46 -2.77
C ASN A 296 -9.95 -4.46 -3.56
N ALA A 297 -9.40 -4.05 -4.70
CA ALA A 297 -8.57 -4.93 -5.52
C ALA A 297 -7.35 -5.45 -4.75
N ILE A 298 -6.67 -4.57 -3.99
CA ILE A 298 -5.54 -4.95 -3.13
C ILE A 298 -5.99 -5.92 -2.04
N ALA A 299 -7.11 -5.64 -1.35
CA ALA A 299 -7.62 -6.47 -0.27
C ALA A 299 -8.05 -7.87 -0.77
N GLN A 300 -8.80 -7.92 -1.88
CA GLN A 300 -9.22 -9.18 -2.50
C GLN A 300 -8.01 -10.04 -2.90
N TRP A 301 -7.00 -9.43 -3.54
CA TRP A 301 -5.76 -10.14 -3.86
C TRP A 301 -4.98 -10.55 -2.61
N CYS A 302 -4.83 -9.66 -1.64
CA CYS A 302 -4.14 -9.93 -0.39
C CYS A 302 -4.75 -11.15 0.34
N ALA A 303 -6.08 -11.29 0.32
CA ALA A 303 -6.77 -12.43 0.91
C ALA A 303 -6.35 -13.77 0.29
N THR A 304 -6.01 -13.80 -1.01
CA THR A 304 -5.49 -15.02 -1.68
C THR A 304 -4.15 -15.48 -1.12
N LEU A 305 -3.38 -14.58 -0.52
CA LEU A 305 -2.07 -14.86 0.10
C LEU A 305 -2.20 -15.43 1.52
N GLN A 306 -3.42 -15.46 2.09
CA GLN A 306 -3.70 -15.91 3.46
C GLN A 306 -2.77 -15.24 4.50
N PRO A 307 -2.78 -13.91 4.60
CA PRO A 307 -1.82 -13.16 5.41
C PRO A 307 -1.92 -13.53 6.89
N LYS A 308 -0.79 -13.84 7.52
CA LYS A 308 -0.70 -14.17 8.95
C LYS A 308 -0.35 -12.95 9.81
N MET A 309 0.18 -11.90 9.22
CA MET A 309 0.56 -10.65 9.89
C MET A 309 -0.43 -9.54 9.54
N PRO A 310 -0.57 -8.51 10.41
CA PRO A 310 -1.35 -7.33 10.09
C PRO A 310 -0.83 -6.60 8.84
N GLN A 311 -1.76 -6.27 7.94
CA GLN A 311 -1.50 -5.64 6.65
C GLN A 311 -1.75 -4.13 6.72
N GLY A 312 -1.22 -3.34 5.77
CA GLY A 312 -1.40 -1.89 5.74
C GLY A 312 -2.63 -1.44 4.92
N LEU A 313 -3.81 -2.03 5.14
CA LEU A 313 -5.00 -1.83 4.31
C LEU A 313 -6.08 -0.96 4.98
N GLY A 314 -5.73 -0.21 6.02
CA GLY A 314 -6.67 0.65 6.75
C GLY A 314 -6.86 2.05 6.14
N THR A 315 -6.72 2.24 4.82
CA THR A 315 -6.69 3.56 4.16
C THR A 315 -8.01 3.99 3.51
N GLY A 316 -9.02 3.13 3.44
CA GLY A 316 -10.31 3.45 2.78
C GLY A 316 -11.08 4.62 3.39
N MET A 317 -10.81 4.98 4.63
CA MET A 317 -11.51 6.06 5.35
C MET A 317 -10.83 7.43 5.25
N LEU A 318 -9.80 7.58 4.42
CA LEU A 318 -8.98 8.81 4.37
C LEU A 318 -9.62 9.96 3.60
N PHE A 319 -10.53 9.68 2.66
CA PHE A 319 -11.13 10.69 1.78
C PHE A 319 -12.53 11.09 2.21
N THR A 320 -12.91 12.34 1.90
CA THR A 320 -14.27 12.87 2.14
C THR A 320 -15.25 12.44 1.06
N ASP A 321 -14.75 12.15 -0.13
CA ASP A 321 -15.48 11.92 -1.37
C ASP A 321 -15.07 10.58 -2.06
N ASN A 322 -14.69 9.59 -1.25
CA ASN A 322 -14.44 8.24 -1.73
C ASN A 322 -15.72 7.59 -2.28
N ILE A 323 -15.57 6.60 -3.13
CA ILE A 323 -16.69 5.79 -3.60
C ILE A 323 -17.13 4.85 -2.48
N ASP A 324 -18.44 4.77 -2.23
CA ASP A 324 -18.97 3.80 -1.28
C ASP A 324 -18.71 2.38 -1.78
N TYR A 325 -18.13 1.58 -0.91
CA TYR A 325 -17.73 0.20 -1.17
C TYR A 325 -18.03 -0.67 0.03
N PRO A 326 -18.31 -1.95 -0.14
CA PRO A 326 -18.57 -2.88 0.96
C PRO A 326 -17.29 -3.25 1.74
N LEU A 327 -16.48 -2.26 2.06
CA LEU A 327 -15.23 -2.37 2.83
C LEU A 327 -15.36 -1.63 4.15
N HIS A 328 -15.26 -2.35 5.26
CA HIS A 328 -15.41 -1.81 6.61
C HIS A 328 -14.23 -2.19 7.49
N ILE A 329 -13.85 -1.27 8.39
CA ILE A 329 -12.89 -1.57 9.45
C ILE A 329 -13.67 -1.89 10.72
N GLU A 330 -13.57 -3.12 11.18
CA GLU A 330 -14.19 -3.61 12.40
C GLU A 330 -13.11 -4.15 13.35
N GLY A 331 -12.92 -3.48 14.48
CA GLY A 331 -11.80 -3.76 15.37
C GLY A 331 -10.47 -3.51 14.67
N ASP A 332 -9.64 -4.53 14.62
CA ASP A 332 -8.32 -4.52 13.97
C ASP A 332 -8.30 -5.24 12.60
N CYS A 333 -9.47 -5.41 11.97
CA CYS A 333 -9.60 -6.09 10.69
C CYS A 333 -10.32 -5.24 9.64
N LEU A 334 -9.90 -5.41 8.37
CA LEU A 334 -10.65 -4.96 7.20
C LEU A 334 -11.60 -6.09 6.80
N TRP A 335 -12.89 -5.78 6.65
CA TRP A 335 -13.95 -6.70 6.26
C TRP A 335 -14.52 -6.32 4.90
N PHE A 336 -15.04 -7.33 4.19
CA PHE A 336 -15.83 -7.18 2.98
C PHE A 336 -17.25 -7.69 3.26
N HIS A 337 -18.27 -6.88 2.94
CA HIS A 337 -19.69 -7.19 3.17
C HIS A 337 -20.40 -7.44 1.84
N PRO A 338 -20.41 -8.68 1.32
CA PRO A 338 -20.88 -8.99 -0.02
C PRO A 338 -22.37 -8.71 -0.26
N GLU A 339 -23.17 -8.58 0.81
CA GLU A 339 -24.60 -8.28 0.76
C GLU A 339 -24.91 -6.80 0.54
N GLU A 340 -23.93 -5.91 0.68
CA GLU A 340 -24.14 -4.48 0.48
C GLU A 340 -24.30 -4.12 -1.00
N LYS A 341 -25.20 -3.17 -1.24
CA LYS A 341 -25.41 -2.65 -2.59
C LYS A 341 -24.23 -1.78 -3.02
N ILE A 342 -23.78 -2.03 -4.22
CA ILE A 342 -22.75 -1.24 -4.88
C ILE A 342 -23.36 -0.35 -5.96
N PRO A 343 -22.72 0.78 -6.30
CA PRO A 343 -23.12 1.59 -7.44
C PRO A 343 -23.09 0.79 -8.74
N ASP A 344 -24.02 1.09 -9.66
CA ASP A 344 -23.84 0.73 -11.07
C ASP A 344 -22.72 1.61 -11.64
N PHE A 345 -21.50 1.06 -11.71
CA PHE A 345 -20.31 1.83 -12.08
C PHE A 345 -20.38 2.51 -13.43
N PRO A 346 -20.90 1.89 -14.51
CA PRO A 346 -21.05 2.58 -15.78
C PRO A 346 -21.86 3.87 -15.68
N THR A 347 -22.96 3.85 -14.92
CA THR A 347 -23.78 5.05 -14.67
C THR A 347 -23.10 5.99 -13.67
N TYR A 348 -22.63 5.48 -12.53
CA TYR A 348 -22.06 6.27 -11.45
C TYR A 348 -20.82 7.05 -11.91
N LEU A 349 -19.88 6.40 -12.61
CA LEU A 349 -18.64 7.03 -13.08
C LEU A 349 -18.87 8.07 -14.19
N GLN A 350 -20.08 8.20 -14.74
CA GLN A 350 -20.43 9.27 -15.66
C GLN A 350 -20.93 10.53 -14.93
N THR A 351 -21.32 10.40 -13.66
CA THR A 351 -21.89 11.50 -12.87
C THR A 351 -20.87 12.23 -11.99
N ILE A 352 -19.65 11.70 -11.88
CA ILE A 352 -18.58 12.21 -11.00
C ILE A 352 -17.40 12.88 -11.77
#